data_426b619d26c014a70d1f0208426525b0
#
_entry.id   426b619d26c014a70d1f0208426525b0
#
_cell.length_a   1.000
_cell.length_b   1.000
_cell.length_c   1.000
_cell.angle_alpha   90.00
_cell.angle_beta   90.00
_cell.angle_gamma   90.00
#
_symmetry.space_group_name_H-M   'P 1'
#
loop_
_entity.id
_entity.type
_entity.pdbx_description
1 polymer ?
#
loop_
_entity_poly.entity_id
_entity_poly.type
_entity_poly.pdbx_seq_one_letter_code
_entity_poly.pdbx_strand_id
1 'polypeptide(L)'
;LGVPLLEISTAPQLHSPEAVQAAARTMGLLLRACRVRRGLGTIRQDLNVSIPQGVRVELKGFQDLGTMPQVVEREMERQAILATVEACEPGPAIEITALLKKSREAWGCRLPGWASLLGSPESPADHPRLGRELADHARRAGVAGLLQSDELPAHGVSAEEAAVIATELDCRKVDAFILVFEKKTLAKAALARACNRARQGGVPHEVRRVLAEGGSHYLRPMPGAARMYPETDI
;
A
#
# COMPACT_ATOMS: atom_id res chain seq x y z
N LEU A 1 24.63 -17.70 -18.68
CA LEU A 1 25.63 -17.56 -17.62
C LEU A 1 25.22 -16.41 -16.70
N GLY A 2 24.85 -16.72 -15.42
CA GLY A 2 24.45 -15.73 -14.43
C GLY A 2 25.64 -14.92 -13.90
N VAL A 3 25.39 -13.73 -13.40
CA VAL A 3 26.35 -12.98 -12.59
C VAL A 3 26.14 -13.43 -11.13
N PRO A 4 27.18 -13.88 -10.41
CA PRO A 4 27.02 -14.28 -9.02
C PRO A 4 26.55 -13.09 -8.16
N LEU A 5 25.58 -13.33 -7.30
CA LEU A 5 25.04 -12.39 -6.34
C LEU A 5 25.44 -12.83 -4.93
N LEU A 6 25.95 -11.90 -4.13
CA LEU A 6 26.15 -12.10 -2.70
C LEU A 6 25.03 -11.37 -1.96
N GLU A 7 24.27 -12.08 -1.16
CA GLU A 7 23.26 -11.52 -0.26
C GLU A 7 23.76 -11.61 1.19
N ILE A 8 23.64 -10.51 1.92
CA ILE A 8 24.00 -10.42 3.35
C ILE A 8 22.74 -10.01 4.10
N SER A 9 22.29 -10.88 4.98
CA SER A 9 21.12 -10.62 5.85
C SER A 9 21.56 -10.45 7.29
N THR A 10 20.93 -9.51 8.01
CA THR A 10 21.04 -9.44 9.47
C THR A 10 19.96 -10.32 10.12
N ALA A 11 20.22 -10.78 11.34
CA ALA A 11 19.14 -11.22 12.21
C ALA A 11 18.25 -10.02 12.62
N PRO A 12 17.04 -10.24 13.17
CA PRO A 12 16.13 -9.16 13.55
C PRO A 12 16.56 -8.48 14.86
N GLN A 13 17.74 -7.85 14.85
CA GLN A 13 18.40 -7.25 16.02
C GLN A 13 18.38 -5.73 16.00
N LEU A 14 17.84 -5.13 14.93
CA LEU A 14 17.82 -3.68 14.75
C LEU A 14 16.50 -3.15 15.29
N HIS A 15 16.55 -2.47 16.44
CA HIS A 15 15.35 -2.04 17.17
C HIS A 15 15.09 -0.53 17.11
N SER A 16 15.87 0.21 16.30
CA SER A 16 15.61 1.63 16.07
C SER A 16 15.91 2.03 14.62
N PRO A 17 15.27 3.09 14.13
CA PRO A 17 15.53 3.64 12.80
C PRO A 17 17.01 4.00 12.57
N GLU A 18 17.67 4.57 13.59
CA GLU A 18 19.09 4.96 13.54
C GLU A 18 20.01 3.74 13.47
N ALA A 19 19.68 2.66 14.24
CA ALA A 19 20.41 1.40 14.18
C ALA A 19 20.35 0.76 12.79
N VAL A 20 19.19 0.83 12.14
CA VAL A 20 19.00 0.37 10.74
C VAL A 20 19.94 1.14 9.81
N GLN A 21 19.95 2.48 9.89
CA GLN A 21 20.82 3.31 9.05
C GLN A 21 22.30 3.02 9.30
N ALA A 22 22.71 2.90 10.57
CA ALA A 22 24.10 2.60 10.94
C ALA A 22 24.54 1.23 10.39
N ALA A 23 23.69 0.20 10.51
CA ALA A 23 23.94 -1.12 9.95
C ALA A 23 24.06 -1.08 8.42
N ALA A 24 23.16 -0.37 7.74
CA ALA A 24 23.19 -0.20 6.29
C ALA A 24 24.46 0.49 5.80
N ARG A 25 24.91 1.53 6.51
CA ARG A 25 26.20 2.21 6.22
C ARG A 25 27.39 1.28 6.43
N THR A 26 27.40 0.52 7.52
CA THR A 26 28.49 -0.43 7.85
C THR A 26 28.58 -1.52 6.80
N MET A 27 27.47 -2.15 6.42
CA MET A 27 27.43 -3.14 5.34
C MET A 27 27.87 -2.56 4.00
N GLY A 28 27.44 -1.34 3.68
CA GLY A 28 27.89 -0.65 2.47
C GLY A 28 29.42 -0.40 2.45
N LEU A 29 30.01 -0.05 3.58
CA LEU A 29 31.47 0.12 3.71
C LEU A 29 32.21 -1.20 3.59
N LEU A 30 31.74 -2.26 4.23
CA LEU A 30 32.32 -3.61 4.13
C LEU A 30 32.32 -4.11 2.68
N LEU A 31 31.20 -3.99 1.98
CA LEU A 31 31.10 -4.37 0.57
C LEU A 31 32.07 -3.56 -0.31
N ARG A 32 32.22 -2.26 -0.05
CA ARG A 32 33.15 -1.42 -0.80
C ARG A 32 34.64 -1.77 -0.52
N ALA A 33 34.95 -2.34 0.64
CA ALA A 33 36.29 -2.85 0.97
C ALA A 33 36.58 -4.19 0.28
N CYS A 34 35.56 -4.90 -0.20
CA CYS A 34 35.71 -6.17 -0.92
C CYS A 34 35.82 -5.96 -2.44
N ARG A 35 36.16 -7.04 -3.15
CA ARG A 35 36.19 -7.08 -4.63
C ARG A 35 34.80 -7.29 -5.20
N VAL A 36 33.88 -6.34 -4.95
CA VAL A 36 32.52 -6.37 -5.53
C VAL A 36 32.47 -5.47 -6.75
N ARG A 37 31.53 -5.77 -7.65
CA ARG A 37 31.24 -4.91 -8.80
C ARG A 37 30.71 -3.57 -8.30
N ARG A 38 31.29 -2.47 -8.78
CA ARG A 38 30.90 -1.11 -8.42
C ARG A 38 30.09 -0.47 -9.55
N GLY A 39 29.21 0.46 -9.21
CA GLY A 39 28.39 1.22 -10.14
C GLY A 39 26.95 1.36 -9.66
N LEU A 40 26.17 2.16 -10.35
CA LEU A 40 24.74 2.36 -10.01
C LEU A 40 23.98 1.03 -10.07
N GLY A 41 23.23 0.72 -9.01
CA GLY A 41 22.38 -0.47 -8.92
C GLY A 41 23.12 -1.79 -8.67
N THR A 42 24.45 -1.78 -8.42
CA THR A 42 25.21 -2.99 -8.12
C THR A 42 25.15 -3.39 -6.64
N ILE A 43 24.96 -2.45 -5.73
CA ILE A 43 24.69 -2.68 -4.32
C ILE A 43 23.26 -2.22 -4.06
N ARG A 44 22.40 -3.12 -3.57
CA ARG A 44 21.02 -2.84 -3.22
C ARG A 44 20.84 -3.13 -1.74
N GLN A 45 19.99 -2.35 -1.11
CA GLN A 45 19.61 -2.56 0.28
C GLN A 45 18.11 -2.57 0.37
N ASP A 46 17.57 -3.65 0.91
CA ASP A 46 16.18 -3.85 1.20
C ASP A 46 16.00 -3.95 2.73
N LEU A 47 14.91 -3.47 3.26
CA LEU A 47 14.59 -3.56 4.67
C LEU A 47 13.38 -4.44 4.89
N ASN A 48 13.42 -5.26 5.95
CA ASN A 48 12.25 -5.93 6.50
C ASN A 48 11.88 -5.22 7.79
N VAL A 49 10.67 -4.67 7.86
CA VAL A 49 10.15 -3.95 9.02
C VAL A 49 8.92 -4.67 9.57
N SER A 50 8.87 -4.83 10.87
CA SER A 50 7.69 -5.34 11.59
C SER A 50 7.61 -4.72 12.98
N ILE A 51 6.40 -4.56 13.50
CA ILE A 51 6.13 -4.22 14.90
C ILE A 51 5.43 -5.40 15.58
N PRO A 52 5.33 -5.46 16.91
CA PRO A 52 4.70 -6.60 17.61
C PRO A 52 3.27 -6.92 17.16
N GLN A 53 2.48 -5.91 16.82
CA GLN A 53 1.09 -6.05 16.34
C GLN A 53 0.98 -6.10 14.81
N GLY A 54 2.11 -5.96 14.09
CA GLY A 54 2.17 -5.96 12.65
C GLY A 54 2.69 -7.26 12.07
N VAL A 55 3.13 -7.19 10.82
CA VAL A 55 3.74 -8.30 10.11
C VAL A 55 4.99 -7.82 9.36
N ARG A 56 5.81 -8.76 8.90
CA ARG A 56 6.97 -8.43 8.09
C ARG A 56 6.54 -7.81 6.75
N VAL A 57 6.95 -6.57 6.53
CA VAL A 57 6.83 -5.83 5.27
C VAL A 57 8.23 -5.58 4.72
N GLU A 58 8.45 -5.87 3.45
CA GLU A 58 9.72 -5.62 2.77
C GLU A 58 9.67 -4.28 2.04
N LEU A 59 10.61 -3.41 2.35
CA LEU A 59 10.79 -2.09 1.75
C LEU A 59 11.96 -2.11 0.76
N LYS A 60 11.69 -1.78 -0.50
CA LYS A 60 12.66 -1.81 -1.59
C LYS A 60 12.85 -0.44 -2.25
N GLY A 61 14.00 -0.25 -2.88
CA GLY A 61 14.26 0.88 -3.75
C GLY A 61 14.79 2.11 -3.02
N PHE A 62 15.53 1.93 -1.94
CA PHE A 62 16.25 3.02 -1.29
C PHE A 62 17.27 3.64 -2.25
N GLN A 63 17.18 4.96 -2.44
CA GLN A 63 18.12 5.75 -3.24
C GLN A 63 19.15 6.45 -2.34
N ASP A 64 18.75 6.80 -1.13
CA ASP A 64 19.58 7.48 -0.14
C ASP A 64 19.42 6.82 1.23
N LEU A 65 20.55 6.46 1.83
CA LEU A 65 20.58 5.91 3.19
C LEU A 65 20.15 6.96 4.24
N GLY A 66 20.26 8.24 3.91
CA GLY A 66 19.80 9.32 4.78
C GLY A 66 18.31 9.28 5.08
N THR A 67 17.50 8.77 4.16
CA THR A 67 16.04 8.68 4.31
C THR A 67 15.58 7.44 5.08
N MET A 68 16.47 6.48 5.35
CA MET A 68 16.09 5.21 5.99
C MET A 68 15.39 5.37 7.34
N PRO A 69 15.85 6.22 8.27
CA PRO A 69 15.18 6.38 9.56
C PRO A 69 13.72 6.82 9.38
N GLN A 70 13.49 7.84 8.58
CA GLN A 70 12.15 8.36 8.31
C GLN A 70 11.23 7.31 7.67
N VAL A 71 11.75 6.51 6.74
CA VAL A 71 10.98 5.45 6.08
C VAL A 71 10.59 4.36 7.07
N VAL A 72 11.51 3.98 7.98
CA VAL A 72 11.24 2.98 9.02
C VAL A 72 10.18 3.49 10.00
N GLU A 73 10.32 4.72 10.49
CA GLU A 73 9.34 5.36 11.38
C GLU A 73 7.94 5.36 10.75
N ARG A 74 7.82 5.86 9.51
CA ARG A 74 6.54 5.88 8.79
C ARG A 74 5.95 4.51 8.54
N GLU A 75 6.77 3.49 8.30
CA GLU A 75 6.26 2.12 8.17
C GLU A 75 5.81 1.55 9.51
N MET A 76 6.52 1.85 10.61
CA MET A 76 6.09 1.45 11.95
C MET A 76 4.76 2.11 12.33
N GLU A 77 4.60 3.43 12.10
CA GLU A 77 3.35 4.17 12.30
C GLU A 77 2.22 3.59 11.44
N ARG A 78 2.49 3.36 10.14
CA ARG A 78 1.52 2.72 9.25
C ARG A 78 1.06 1.37 9.78
N GLN A 79 1.97 0.51 10.22
CA GLN A 79 1.61 -0.80 10.77
C GLN A 79 0.80 -0.68 12.07
N ALA A 80 1.15 0.25 12.95
CA ALA A 80 0.40 0.49 14.19
C ALA A 80 -1.06 0.89 13.90
N ILE A 81 -1.27 1.79 12.94
CA ILE A 81 -2.61 2.21 12.51
C ILE A 81 -3.37 1.03 11.88
N LEU A 82 -2.74 0.34 10.93
CA LEU A 82 -3.39 -0.76 10.21
C LEU A 82 -3.72 -1.95 11.12
N ALA A 83 -2.93 -2.21 12.14
CA ALA A 83 -3.16 -3.31 13.08
C ALA A 83 -4.51 -3.19 13.82
N THR A 84 -5.09 -1.98 13.88
CA THR A 84 -6.41 -1.75 14.49
C THR A 84 -7.59 -1.93 13.52
N VAL A 85 -7.31 -2.12 12.23
CA VAL A 85 -8.35 -2.17 11.19
C VAL A 85 -8.85 -3.59 10.99
N GLU A 86 -10.14 -3.79 11.21
CA GLU A 86 -10.79 -5.06 10.93
C GLU A 86 -11.01 -5.27 9.43
N ALA A 87 -11.04 -6.54 9.02
CA ALA A 87 -11.40 -6.93 7.67
C ALA A 87 -12.84 -6.50 7.34
N CYS A 88 -13.06 -6.14 6.09
CA CYS A 88 -14.37 -5.76 5.59
C CYS A 88 -14.76 -6.73 4.45
N GLU A 89 -16.02 -7.15 4.39
CA GLU A 89 -16.55 -7.88 3.23
C GLU A 89 -17.24 -6.90 2.28
N PRO A 90 -16.57 -6.45 1.21
CA PRO A 90 -17.11 -5.44 0.30
C PRO A 90 -18.35 -5.91 -0.43
N GLY A 91 -19.24 -4.97 -0.72
CA GLY A 91 -20.40 -5.20 -1.59
C GLY A 91 -20.01 -5.49 -3.05
N PRO A 92 -20.99 -5.84 -3.90
CA PRO A 92 -20.75 -6.02 -5.32
C PRO A 92 -20.35 -4.70 -6.01
N ALA A 93 -19.64 -4.81 -7.13
CA ALA A 93 -19.38 -3.66 -7.99
C ALA A 93 -20.64 -3.31 -8.81
N ILE A 94 -21.18 -2.13 -8.58
CA ILE A 94 -22.42 -1.61 -9.17
C ILE A 94 -22.06 -0.47 -10.12
N GLU A 95 -22.73 -0.39 -11.27
CA GLU A 95 -22.62 0.74 -12.18
C GLU A 95 -23.40 1.93 -11.65
N ILE A 96 -22.75 3.08 -11.57
CA ILE A 96 -23.31 4.32 -11.04
C ILE A 96 -23.30 5.47 -12.06
N THR A 97 -23.01 5.18 -13.30
CA THR A 97 -22.87 6.16 -14.40
C THR A 97 -24.09 7.09 -14.50
N ALA A 98 -25.30 6.53 -14.39
CA ALA A 98 -26.54 7.28 -14.53
C ALA A 98 -26.83 8.22 -13.34
N LEU A 99 -26.12 8.09 -12.24
CA LEU A 99 -26.28 8.91 -11.02
C LEU A 99 -25.42 10.17 -11.04
N LEU A 100 -24.54 10.29 -12.03
CA LEU A 100 -23.60 11.39 -12.15
C LEU A 100 -24.03 12.38 -13.22
N LYS A 101 -23.97 13.68 -12.93
CA LYS A 101 -24.27 14.77 -13.88
C LYS A 101 -23.29 14.81 -15.06
N LYS A 102 -22.03 14.41 -14.81
CA LYS A 102 -21.01 14.31 -15.86
C LYS A 102 -21.08 12.90 -16.46
N SER A 103 -21.30 12.81 -17.76
CA SER A 103 -21.36 11.56 -18.54
C SER A 103 -19.98 10.88 -18.58
N ARG A 104 -19.65 10.15 -17.52
CA ARG A 104 -18.42 9.36 -17.41
C ARG A 104 -18.76 8.01 -16.80
N GLU A 105 -18.39 6.94 -17.48
CA GLU A 105 -18.64 5.59 -16.98
C GLU A 105 -17.99 5.40 -15.61
N ALA A 106 -18.78 5.01 -14.62
CA ALA A 106 -18.39 4.92 -13.23
C ALA A 106 -18.96 3.69 -12.55
N TRP A 107 -18.16 3.08 -11.72
CA TRP A 107 -18.46 1.90 -10.94
C TRP A 107 -18.10 2.12 -9.48
N GLY A 108 -18.92 1.62 -8.57
CA GLY A 108 -18.68 1.74 -7.14
C GLY A 108 -18.93 0.44 -6.39
N CYS A 109 -18.39 0.35 -5.17
CA CYS A 109 -18.74 -0.70 -4.23
C CYS A 109 -18.74 -0.18 -2.80
N ARG A 110 -19.61 -0.76 -1.96
CA ARG A 110 -19.69 -0.50 -0.53
C ARG A 110 -18.58 -1.21 0.23
N LEU A 111 -18.10 -0.56 1.29
CA LEU A 111 -17.17 -1.08 2.29
C LEU A 111 -17.84 -1.04 3.66
N PRO A 112 -18.48 -2.13 4.09
CA PRO A 112 -19.20 -2.18 5.35
C PRO A 112 -18.32 -1.89 6.56
N GLY A 113 -18.80 -1.01 7.47
CA GLY A 113 -18.12 -0.66 8.70
C GLY A 113 -16.89 0.24 8.54
N TRP A 114 -16.60 0.75 7.35
CA TRP A 114 -15.39 1.53 7.08
C TRP A 114 -15.61 3.04 6.96
N ALA A 115 -16.75 3.55 7.41
CA ALA A 115 -16.98 5.00 7.47
C ALA A 115 -15.86 5.69 8.25
N SER A 116 -15.36 6.78 7.72
CA SER A 116 -14.25 7.57 8.26
C SER A 116 -12.87 6.89 8.33
N LEU A 117 -12.72 5.64 7.88
CA LEU A 117 -11.43 4.94 7.87
C LEU A 117 -10.63 5.17 6.59
N LEU A 118 -11.26 5.65 5.52
CA LEU A 118 -10.58 5.86 4.24
C LEU A 118 -9.67 7.10 4.28
N GLY A 119 -10.04 8.07 5.09
CA GLY A 119 -9.27 9.28 5.34
C GLY A 119 -9.48 10.35 4.26
N SER A 120 -9.41 11.60 4.68
CA SER A 120 -9.46 12.79 3.84
C SER A 120 -8.17 13.61 3.98
N PRO A 121 -7.96 14.66 3.19
CA PRO A 121 -6.84 15.58 3.38
C PRO A 121 -6.77 16.20 4.78
N GLU A 122 -7.93 16.38 5.42
CA GLU A 122 -8.06 16.97 6.76
C GLU A 122 -7.91 15.93 7.89
N SER A 123 -7.84 14.63 7.57
CA SER A 123 -7.69 13.60 8.60
C SER A 123 -6.38 13.76 9.38
N PRO A 124 -6.40 13.57 10.71
CA PRO A 124 -5.19 13.61 11.55
C PRO A 124 -4.11 12.64 11.05
N ALA A 125 -2.85 12.88 11.39
CA ALA A 125 -1.73 12.08 10.91
C ALA A 125 -1.79 10.62 11.40
N ASP A 126 -2.34 10.40 12.58
CA ASP A 126 -2.54 9.09 13.22
C ASP A 126 -3.84 8.40 12.80
N HIS A 127 -4.63 9.03 11.94
CA HIS A 127 -5.88 8.46 11.44
C HIS A 127 -5.62 7.44 10.32
N PRO A 128 -6.37 6.34 10.25
CA PRO A 128 -6.31 5.42 9.10
C PRO A 128 -6.56 6.15 7.78
N ARG A 129 -5.72 5.90 6.81
CA ARG A 129 -5.85 6.42 5.44
C ARG A 129 -5.94 5.26 4.47
N LEU A 130 -6.91 4.37 4.72
CA LEU A 130 -7.11 3.14 3.95
C LEU A 130 -7.43 3.41 2.48
N GLY A 131 -8.02 4.55 2.17
CA GLY A 131 -8.27 4.96 0.79
C GLY A 131 -6.99 4.98 -0.06
N ARG A 132 -5.87 5.44 0.51
CA ARG A 132 -4.55 5.39 -0.16
C ARG A 132 -4.07 3.96 -0.39
N GLU A 133 -4.23 3.09 0.61
CA GLU A 133 -3.90 1.66 0.49
C GLU A 133 -4.74 1.01 -0.62
N LEU A 134 -6.05 1.24 -0.63
CA LEU A 134 -6.94 0.72 -1.66
C LEU A 134 -6.61 1.27 -3.05
N ALA A 135 -6.28 2.57 -3.15
CA ALA A 135 -5.88 3.19 -4.41
C ALA A 135 -4.59 2.56 -4.98
N ASP A 136 -3.61 2.25 -4.14
CA ASP A 136 -2.38 1.59 -4.56
C ASP A 136 -2.67 0.20 -5.16
N HIS A 137 -3.57 -0.56 -4.55
CA HIS A 137 -4.01 -1.84 -5.10
C HIS A 137 -4.80 -1.70 -6.41
N ALA A 138 -5.72 -0.72 -6.48
CA ALA A 138 -6.49 -0.44 -7.69
C ALA A 138 -5.60 -0.06 -8.89
N ARG A 139 -4.56 0.77 -8.67
CA ARG A 139 -3.59 1.17 -9.69
C ARG A 139 -2.90 -0.01 -10.37
N ARG A 140 -2.79 -1.15 -9.69
CA ARG A 140 -2.24 -2.39 -10.29
C ARG A 140 -3.13 -3.01 -11.37
N ALA A 141 -4.37 -2.55 -11.51
CA ALA A 141 -5.22 -2.89 -12.65
C ALA A 141 -5.02 -1.97 -13.85
N GLY A 142 -4.27 -0.87 -13.71
CA GLY A 142 -4.00 0.11 -14.78
C GLY A 142 -4.84 1.39 -14.69
N VAL A 143 -5.60 1.60 -13.61
CA VAL A 143 -6.34 2.86 -13.38
C VAL A 143 -5.44 3.91 -12.73
N ALA A 144 -5.79 5.19 -12.86
CA ALA A 144 -5.07 6.29 -12.22
C ALA A 144 -5.22 6.28 -10.68
N GLY A 145 -6.35 5.78 -10.18
CA GLY A 145 -6.66 5.70 -8.76
C GLY A 145 -8.14 5.37 -8.56
N LEU A 146 -8.62 5.63 -7.36
CA LEU A 146 -10.04 5.57 -7.00
C LEU A 146 -10.43 6.82 -6.21
N LEU A 147 -11.72 7.12 -6.17
CA LEU A 147 -12.30 8.15 -5.32
C LEU A 147 -13.01 7.46 -4.16
N GLN A 148 -12.98 8.05 -3.00
CA GLN A 148 -13.51 7.46 -1.77
C GLN A 148 -14.53 8.37 -1.09
N SER A 149 -15.47 7.78 -0.35
CA SER A 149 -16.55 8.51 0.31
C SER A 149 -16.08 9.62 1.25
N ASP A 150 -14.96 9.40 1.97
CA ASP A 150 -14.45 10.34 2.98
C ASP A 150 -13.84 11.62 2.37
N GLU A 151 -13.58 11.63 1.06
CA GLU A 151 -13.11 12.81 0.32
C GLU A 151 -14.24 13.63 -0.30
N LEU A 152 -15.47 13.11 -0.27
CA LEU A 152 -16.62 13.77 -0.93
C LEU A 152 -17.26 14.83 -0.01
N PRO A 153 -17.75 15.94 -0.59
CA PRO A 153 -17.83 16.27 -2.03
C PRO A 153 -16.50 16.76 -2.60
N ALA A 154 -16.02 16.13 -3.65
CA ALA A 154 -14.78 16.49 -4.34
C ALA A 154 -14.71 15.92 -5.77
N HIS A 155 -13.71 16.28 -6.53
CA HIS A 155 -13.36 15.71 -7.84
C HIS A 155 -14.50 15.69 -8.87
N GLY A 156 -15.46 16.61 -8.70
CA GLY A 156 -16.60 16.77 -9.61
C GLY A 156 -17.80 15.90 -9.26
N VAL A 157 -17.83 15.31 -8.08
CA VAL A 157 -18.99 14.65 -7.46
C VAL A 157 -19.54 15.58 -6.39
N SER A 158 -20.83 15.96 -6.49
CA SER A 158 -21.50 16.82 -5.52
C SER A 158 -21.94 16.05 -4.27
N ALA A 159 -22.34 16.77 -3.22
CA ALA A 159 -22.88 16.15 -2.01
C ALA A 159 -24.18 15.38 -2.30
N GLU A 160 -25.04 15.91 -3.18
CA GLU A 160 -26.28 15.26 -3.59
C GLU A 160 -25.99 13.97 -4.36
N GLU A 161 -25.05 14.00 -5.31
CA GLU A 161 -24.62 12.82 -6.05
C GLU A 161 -24.04 11.77 -5.11
N ALA A 162 -23.20 12.16 -4.16
CA ALA A 162 -22.63 11.26 -3.15
C ALA A 162 -23.72 10.57 -2.31
N ALA A 163 -24.77 11.31 -1.91
CA ALA A 163 -25.89 10.76 -1.15
C ALA A 163 -26.71 9.75 -1.97
N VAL A 164 -26.95 10.05 -3.26
CA VAL A 164 -27.65 9.13 -4.18
C VAL A 164 -26.83 7.87 -4.42
N ILE A 165 -25.52 8.03 -4.64
CA ILE A 165 -24.58 6.90 -4.80
C ILE A 165 -24.56 6.01 -3.56
N ALA A 166 -24.49 6.60 -2.37
CA ALA A 166 -24.53 5.86 -1.12
C ALA A 166 -25.81 5.02 -0.98
N THR A 167 -26.95 5.58 -1.41
CA THR A 167 -28.24 4.88 -1.42
C THR A 167 -28.24 3.72 -2.41
N GLU A 168 -27.77 3.93 -3.64
CA GLU A 168 -27.69 2.90 -4.68
C GLU A 168 -26.76 1.74 -4.27
N LEU A 169 -25.67 2.05 -3.57
CA LEU A 169 -24.74 1.06 -3.04
C LEU A 169 -25.22 0.41 -1.73
N ASP A 170 -26.41 0.73 -1.24
CA ASP A 170 -26.97 0.25 0.03
C ASP A 170 -26.06 0.53 1.23
N CYS A 171 -25.45 1.72 1.27
CA CYS A 171 -24.56 2.13 2.37
C CYS A 171 -25.38 2.59 3.57
N ARG A 172 -25.04 2.05 4.74
CA ARG A 172 -25.51 2.56 6.05
C ARG A 172 -24.56 3.68 6.52
N LYS A 173 -24.92 4.37 7.60
CA LYS A 173 -24.09 5.46 8.17
C LYS A 173 -22.69 5.03 8.61
N VAL A 174 -22.50 3.75 8.89
CA VAL A 174 -21.23 3.16 9.31
C VAL A 174 -20.41 2.63 8.15
N ASP A 175 -20.91 2.70 6.92
CA ASP A 175 -20.28 2.14 5.75
C ASP A 175 -19.60 3.26 4.93
N ALA A 176 -18.50 2.92 4.28
CA ALA A 176 -17.87 3.74 3.26
C ALA A 176 -18.15 3.17 1.86
N PHE A 177 -17.71 3.88 0.84
CA PHE A 177 -17.70 3.38 -0.53
C PHE A 177 -16.51 3.92 -1.32
N ILE A 178 -16.16 3.20 -2.38
CA ILE A 178 -15.12 3.59 -3.33
C ILE A 178 -15.67 3.59 -4.75
N LEU A 179 -15.15 4.50 -5.58
CA LEU A 179 -15.58 4.72 -6.95
C LEU A 179 -14.39 4.65 -7.91
N VAL A 180 -14.60 4.08 -9.09
CA VAL A 180 -13.64 4.07 -10.19
C VAL A 180 -14.32 4.58 -11.46
N PHE A 181 -13.71 5.57 -12.11
CA PHE A 181 -14.21 6.24 -13.31
C PHE A 181 -13.50 5.68 -14.54
N GLU A 182 -13.89 4.48 -14.94
CA GLU A 182 -13.31 3.74 -16.05
C GLU A 182 -14.37 2.83 -16.70
N LYS A 183 -14.05 2.31 -17.89
CA LYS A 183 -14.87 1.32 -18.57
C LYS A 183 -15.06 0.07 -17.70
N LYS A 184 -16.22 -0.56 -17.80
CA LYS A 184 -16.67 -1.73 -17.01
C LYS A 184 -15.59 -2.73 -16.66
N THR A 185 -14.88 -3.24 -17.65
CA THR A 185 -13.87 -4.29 -17.44
C THR A 185 -12.73 -3.82 -16.56
N LEU A 186 -12.20 -2.61 -16.83
CA LEU A 186 -11.08 -2.04 -16.08
C LEU A 186 -11.52 -1.61 -14.67
N ALA A 187 -12.69 -0.97 -14.57
CA ALA A 187 -13.24 -0.55 -13.28
C ALA A 187 -13.49 -1.75 -12.35
N LYS A 188 -14.12 -2.82 -12.85
CA LYS A 188 -14.34 -4.03 -12.05
C LYS A 188 -13.03 -4.70 -11.64
N ALA A 189 -12.02 -4.73 -12.50
CA ALA A 189 -10.71 -5.27 -12.15
C ALA A 189 -10.02 -4.44 -11.05
N ALA A 190 -10.11 -3.11 -11.12
CA ALA A 190 -9.57 -2.20 -10.11
C ALA A 190 -10.30 -2.33 -8.77
N LEU A 191 -11.62 -2.31 -8.78
CA LEU A 191 -12.44 -2.53 -7.59
C LEU A 191 -12.17 -3.89 -6.95
N ALA A 192 -12.06 -4.96 -7.73
CA ALA A 192 -11.75 -6.29 -7.21
C ALA A 192 -10.41 -6.32 -6.46
N ARG A 193 -9.38 -5.62 -6.95
CA ARG A 193 -8.08 -5.51 -6.27
C ARG A 193 -8.18 -4.72 -4.96
N ALA A 194 -8.88 -3.58 -4.96
CA ALA A 194 -9.14 -2.81 -3.76
C ALA A 194 -9.95 -3.61 -2.73
N CYS A 195 -11.01 -4.28 -3.16
CA CYS A 195 -11.82 -5.15 -2.33
C CYS A 195 -11.02 -6.32 -1.73
N ASN A 196 -10.13 -6.94 -2.50
CA ASN A 196 -9.25 -7.99 -1.97
C ASN A 196 -8.34 -7.45 -0.86
N ARG A 197 -7.87 -6.20 -0.94
CA ARG A 197 -7.13 -5.56 0.15
C ARG A 197 -8.03 -5.31 1.36
N ALA A 198 -9.26 -4.85 1.16
CA ALA A 198 -10.21 -4.61 2.24
C ALA A 198 -10.57 -5.90 3.02
N ARG A 199 -10.68 -7.04 2.34
CA ARG A 199 -10.90 -8.36 2.97
C ARG A 199 -9.76 -8.84 3.84
N GLN A 200 -8.55 -8.36 3.63
CA GLN A 200 -7.40 -8.77 4.44
C GLN A 200 -7.41 -8.12 5.83
N GLY A 201 -8.00 -6.90 5.96
CA GLY A 201 -7.86 -6.12 7.19
C GLY A 201 -6.40 -5.84 7.53
N GLY A 202 -6.11 -5.45 8.73
CA GLY A 202 -4.77 -5.35 9.33
C GLY A 202 -3.60 -4.98 8.42
N VAL A 203 -2.42 -5.36 8.82
CA VAL A 203 -1.17 -5.18 8.05
C VAL A 203 -1.00 -6.34 7.06
N PRO A 204 -0.93 -6.11 5.75
CA PRO A 204 -0.73 -7.19 4.78
C PRO A 204 0.74 -7.60 4.67
N HIS A 205 1.00 -8.89 4.43
CA HIS A 205 2.33 -9.37 4.03
C HIS A 205 2.65 -8.93 2.60
N GLU A 206 3.43 -7.87 2.46
CA GLU A 206 3.67 -7.27 1.14
C GLU A 206 5.08 -6.69 1.00
N VAL A 207 5.44 -6.45 -0.25
CA VAL A 207 6.61 -5.69 -0.66
C VAL A 207 6.15 -4.30 -1.05
N ARG A 208 6.79 -3.27 -0.53
CA ARG A 208 6.52 -1.87 -0.84
C ARG A 208 7.73 -1.20 -1.47
N ARG A 209 7.49 -0.24 -2.35
CA ARG A 209 8.53 0.61 -2.91
C ARG A 209 8.62 1.90 -2.12
N VAL A 210 9.83 2.24 -1.70
CA VAL A 210 10.16 3.52 -1.06
C VAL A 210 10.06 4.65 -2.09
N LEU A 211 9.50 5.78 -1.66
CA LEU A 211 9.35 7.01 -2.42
C LEU A 211 10.38 8.05 -1.96
N ALA A 212 10.72 8.98 -2.82
CA ALA A 212 11.74 10.00 -2.55
C ALA A 212 11.39 10.87 -1.32
N GLU A 213 10.11 11.13 -1.08
CA GLU A 213 9.60 11.88 0.07
C GLU A 213 9.57 11.07 1.38
N GLY A 214 10.12 9.86 1.40
CA GLY A 214 10.20 9.00 2.58
C GLY A 214 8.93 8.20 2.88
N GLY A 215 7.95 8.21 1.97
CA GLY A 215 6.79 7.33 2.00
C GLY A 215 7.05 5.99 1.31
N SER A 216 6.03 5.15 1.26
CA SER A 216 6.07 3.91 0.48
C SER A 216 4.71 3.63 -0.17
N HIS A 217 4.72 2.85 -1.26
CA HIS A 217 3.51 2.35 -1.88
C HIS A 217 3.58 0.84 -2.14
N TYR A 218 2.42 0.21 -2.23
CA TYR A 218 2.30 -1.21 -2.54
C TYR A 218 2.97 -1.56 -3.89
N LEU A 219 3.84 -2.56 -3.88
CA LEU A 219 4.51 -3.07 -5.07
C LEU A 219 3.95 -4.43 -5.51
N ARG A 220 3.91 -5.40 -4.61
CA ARG A 220 3.43 -6.77 -4.85
C ARG A 220 3.22 -7.51 -3.52
N PRO A 221 2.49 -8.65 -3.51
CA PRO A 221 2.48 -9.52 -2.34
C PRO A 221 3.90 -10.01 -1.99
N MET A 222 4.11 -10.35 -0.73
CA MET A 222 5.33 -11.04 -0.31
C MET A 222 5.45 -12.35 -1.10
N PRO A 223 6.62 -12.70 -1.64
CA PRO A 223 6.82 -14.00 -2.26
C PRO A 223 6.56 -15.13 -1.26
N GLY A 224 5.73 -16.08 -1.64
CA GLY A 224 5.56 -17.33 -0.89
C GLY A 224 6.66 -18.36 -1.22
N ALA A 225 6.66 -19.46 -0.51
CA ALA A 225 7.61 -20.57 -0.67
C ALA A 225 7.77 -21.06 -2.12
N ALA A 226 6.71 -21.01 -2.92
CA ALA A 226 6.74 -21.39 -4.35
C ALA A 226 7.64 -20.52 -5.24
N ARG A 227 8.19 -19.40 -4.73
CA ARG A 227 9.15 -18.53 -5.43
C ARG A 227 10.57 -18.60 -4.86
N MET A 228 10.80 -19.43 -3.86
CA MET A 228 12.14 -19.70 -3.35
C MET A 228 12.76 -20.79 -4.20
N TYR A 229 13.98 -20.56 -4.68
CA TYR A 229 14.72 -21.55 -5.42
C TYR A 229 15.40 -22.50 -4.42
N PRO A 230 15.18 -23.83 -4.51
CA PRO A 230 15.75 -24.78 -3.55
C PRO A 230 17.27 -24.68 -3.42
N GLU A 231 17.94 -24.31 -4.50
CA GLU A 231 19.39 -24.13 -4.57
C GLU A 231 19.93 -22.90 -3.84
N THR A 232 19.07 -22.01 -3.35
CA THR A 232 19.46 -20.82 -2.59
C THR A 232 19.19 -20.95 -1.10
N ASP A 233 18.55 -22.03 -0.67
CA ASP A 233 18.26 -22.35 0.73
C ASP A 233 19.33 -23.30 1.28
N ILE A 234 20.57 -22.82 1.40
CA ILE A 234 21.68 -23.57 2.03
C ILE A 234 21.81 -23.15 3.49
#